data_2197ab21f96c493e9765c511024edceb
#
_entry.id   2197ab21f96c493e9765c511024edceb
#
_cell.length_a   1.000
_cell.length_b   1.000
_cell.length_c   1.000
_cell.angle_alpha   90.00
_cell.angle_beta   90.00
_cell.angle_gamma   90.00
#
_symmetry.space_group_name_H-M   'P 1'
#
loop_
_entity.id
_entity.type
_entity.pdbx_description
1 polymer ?
#
loop_
_entity_poly.entity_id
_entity_poly.type
_entity_poly.pdbx_seq_one_letter_code
_entity_poly.pdbx_strand_id
1 'polypeptide(L)'
;MKDRSIHILNFVGLGFFEPAIRLAAGEETKKNLIALLKKVFLPVLSVGLFLILWHAGATYLYNVEKDFKIERAQEASGDAGVTLELQRIESGESSINSLPSPGAVLDAFKTLLADHRSITAKKAAFKEKVAATNAKREEQGLDPIKYTGRPSFVDQIFTSLKTVFAGFFLALFLAVPVGIIFGLSSTLRSSFNWLIQIFKPVSPVVWFLLVYMIVKTMTLSYNGDVSFIISFIAVGLCAMWATLVNTTLGVSTVDKDYINVAKVLNLGVGQKVFKIVLPSSFPLIFTGLRITVSVAWMVLIAIELLSQSPGLGTFVWEEFQNGANDSNAKIIAAMFVIGIIGFLLDRLMFTVQKFVTFTEEAAA
;
A
#
# COMPACT_ATOMS: atom_id res chain seq x y z
N MET A 1 4.39 -15.47 32.51
CA MET A 1 3.42 -15.02 31.50
C MET A 1 3.66 -13.57 31.07
N LYS A 2 3.82 -12.63 31.99
CA LYS A 2 3.99 -11.19 31.75
C LYS A 2 5.17 -10.84 30.84
N ASP A 3 6.39 -11.29 31.15
CA ASP A 3 7.58 -10.97 30.36
C ASP A 3 7.51 -11.55 28.95
N ARG A 4 6.86 -12.70 28.80
CA ARG A 4 6.61 -13.31 27.49
C ARG A 4 5.61 -12.48 26.66
N SER A 5 4.58 -11.91 27.30
CA SER A 5 3.62 -11.02 26.65
C SER A 5 4.27 -9.68 26.24
N ILE A 6 5.11 -9.10 27.09
CA ILE A 6 5.87 -7.89 26.80
C ILE A 6 6.85 -8.13 25.65
N HIS A 7 7.56 -9.26 25.65
CA HIS A 7 8.48 -9.61 24.57
C HIS A 7 7.76 -9.77 23.22
N ILE A 8 6.59 -10.44 23.22
CA ILE A 8 5.76 -10.59 22.00
C ILE A 8 5.27 -9.22 21.51
N LEU A 9 4.77 -8.36 22.41
CA LEU A 9 4.31 -7.02 22.04
C LEU A 9 5.43 -6.15 21.49
N ASN A 10 6.61 -6.17 22.11
CA ASN A 10 7.78 -5.45 21.60
C ASN A 10 8.26 -5.99 20.27
N PHE A 11 8.21 -7.31 20.08
CA PHE A 11 8.56 -7.97 18.82
C PHE A 11 7.63 -7.56 17.66
N VAL A 12 6.32 -7.51 17.92
CA VAL A 12 5.29 -7.11 16.93
C VAL A 12 5.22 -5.57 16.74
N GLY A 13 6.01 -4.79 17.50
CA GLY A 13 6.00 -3.33 17.45
C GLY A 13 4.83 -2.68 18.23
N LEU A 14 4.17 -3.43 19.09
CA LEU A 14 3.10 -2.96 19.99
C LEU A 14 3.64 -2.64 21.40
N GLY A 15 4.93 -2.36 21.52
CA GLY A 15 5.61 -2.05 22.80
C GLY A 15 5.07 -0.81 23.52
N PHE A 16 4.25 0.02 22.86
CA PHE A 16 3.59 1.14 23.51
C PHE A 16 2.55 0.71 24.58
N PHE A 17 2.07 -0.54 24.54
CA PHE A 17 1.20 -1.11 25.58
C PHE A 17 1.96 -1.69 26.78
N GLU A 18 3.29 -1.81 26.74
CA GLU A 18 4.11 -2.32 27.84
C GLU A 18 3.84 -1.61 29.18
N PRO A 19 3.75 -0.25 29.23
CA PRO A 19 3.46 0.44 30.50
C PRO A 19 2.10 0.07 31.08
N ALA A 20 1.09 -0.24 30.27
CA ALA A 20 -0.22 -0.67 30.73
C ALA A 20 -0.16 -2.04 31.41
N ILE A 21 0.61 -2.98 30.85
CA ILE A 21 0.79 -4.32 31.43
C ILE A 21 1.58 -4.23 32.74
N ARG A 22 2.63 -3.40 32.82
CA ARG A 22 3.41 -3.19 34.04
C ARG A 22 2.59 -2.50 35.14
N LEU A 23 1.72 -1.56 34.75
CA LEU A 23 0.80 -0.86 35.65
C LEU A 23 -0.25 -1.83 36.24
N ALA A 24 -0.82 -2.70 35.39
CA ALA A 24 -1.73 -3.75 35.83
C ALA A 24 -1.06 -4.78 36.78
N ALA A 25 0.26 -4.94 36.69
CA ALA A 25 1.07 -5.76 37.58
C ALA A 25 1.55 -5.04 38.84
N GLY A 26 1.18 -3.76 39.07
CA GLY A 26 1.54 -2.98 40.25
C GLY A 26 2.99 -2.50 40.33
N GLU A 27 3.73 -2.55 39.20
CA GLU A 27 5.14 -2.16 39.17
C GLU A 27 5.30 -0.66 38.89
N GLU A 28 6.19 0.02 39.64
CA GLU A 28 6.59 1.43 39.45
C GLU A 28 5.45 2.35 38.99
N THR A 29 4.37 2.40 39.74
CA THR A 29 3.07 2.99 39.34
C THR A 29 3.19 4.40 38.74
N LYS A 30 3.98 5.29 39.37
CA LYS A 30 4.16 6.67 38.85
C LYS A 30 4.89 6.71 37.51
N LYS A 31 5.97 5.94 37.34
CA LYS A 31 6.77 5.91 36.12
C LYS A 31 6.00 5.29 34.96
N ASN A 32 5.31 4.18 35.22
CA ASN A 32 4.49 3.50 34.21
C ASN A 32 3.24 4.31 33.85
N LEU A 33 2.65 5.06 34.78
CA LEU A 33 1.55 5.98 34.48
C LEU A 33 2.00 7.12 33.56
N ILE A 34 3.14 7.74 33.83
CA ILE A 34 3.71 8.79 32.95
C ILE A 34 4.06 8.20 31.58
N ALA A 35 4.63 7.00 31.54
CA ALA A 35 4.94 6.32 30.28
C ALA A 35 3.65 5.98 29.51
N LEU A 36 2.57 5.54 30.17
CA LEU A 36 1.27 5.29 29.57
C LEU A 36 0.66 6.58 28.99
N LEU A 37 0.68 7.67 29.77
CA LEU A 37 0.22 8.97 29.30
C LEU A 37 0.97 9.40 28.05
N LYS A 38 2.29 9.28 28.02
CA LYS A 38 3.11 9.67 26.86
C LYS A 38 2.93 8.73 25.65
N LYS A 39 2.90 7.40 25.89
CA LYS A 39 2.90 6.40 24.81
C LYS A 39 1.51 6.05 24.27
N VAL A 40 0.45 6.26 25.05
CA VAL A 40 -0.92 5.92 24.67
C VAL A 40 -1.83 7.14 24.64
N PHE A 41 -1.88 7.93 25.71
CA PHE A 41 -2.80 9.06 25.82
C PHE A 41 -2.50 10.17 24.81
N LEU A 42 -1.23 10.57 24.66
CA LEU A 42 -0.87 11.61 23.68
C LEU A 42 -1.18 11.21 22.22
N PRO A 43 -0.88 10.01 21.73
CA PRO A 43 -1.34 9.56 20.41
C PRO A 43 -2.86 9.54 20.28
N VAL A 44 -3.59 9.05 21.28
CA VAL A 44 -5.06 9.06 21.27
C VAL A 44 -5.61 10.49 21.23
N LEU A 45 -5.01 11.39 22.03
CA LEU A 45 -5.37 12.81 22.02
C LEU A 45 -5.09 13.45 20.64
N SER A 46 -3.97 13.13 20.01
CA SER A 46 -3.64 13.64 18.67
C SER A 46 -4.64 13.17 17.62
N VAL A 47 -5.07 11.90 17.67
CA VAL A 47 -6.11 11.36 16.79
C VAL A 47 -7.45 12.05 17.07
N GLY A 48 -7.80 12.24 18.35
CA GLY A 48 -9.03 12.96 18.75
C GLY A 48 -9.03 14.40 18.23
N LEU A 49 -7.91 15.11 18.41
CA LEU A 49 -7.75 16.48 17.90
C LEU A 49 -7.88 16.53 16.37
N PHE A 50 -7.23 15.58 15.68
CA PHE A 50 -7.34 15.45 14.22
C PHE A 50 -8.81 15.26 13.79
N LEU A 51 -9.54 14.35 14.43
CA LEU A 51 -10.95 14.10 14.11
C LEU A 51 -11.85 15.32 14.39
N ILE A 52 -11.59 16.08 15.45
CA ILE A 52 -12.30 17.32 15.77
C ILE A 52 -12.04 18.38 14.70
N LEU A 53 -10.77 18.61 14.35
CA LEU A 53 -10.38 19.57 13.31
C LEU A 53 -10.95 19.17 11.94
N TRP A 54 -10.91 17.88 11.61
CA TRP A 54 -11.51 17.38 10.38
C TRP A 54 -13.03 17.59 10.37
N HIS A 55 -13.73 17.24 11.45
CA HIS A 55 -15.18 17.44 11.54
C HIS A 55 -15.57 18.93 11.44
N ALA A 56 -14.85 19.81 12.12
CA ALA A 56 -15.05 21.24 12.05
C ALA A 56 -14.81 21.79 10.63
N GLY A 57 -13.71 21.37 9.99
CA GLY A 57 -13.41 21.73 8.60
C GLY A 57 -14.46 21.22 7.61
N ALA A 58 -14.91 19.97 7.77
CA ALA A 58 -15.97 19.39 6.94
C ALA A 58 -17.29 20.16 7.08
N THR A 59 -17.68 20.49 8.31
CA THR A 59 -18.91 21.27 8.57
C THR A 59 -18.80 22.69 8.00
N TYR A 60 -17.64 23.33 8.15
CA TYR A 60 -17.40 24.67 7.58
C TYR A 60 -17.55 24.65 6.05
N LEU A 61 -16.85 23.74 5.35
CA LEU A 61 -16.90 23.62 3.90
C LEU A 61 -18.31 23.26 3.39
N TYR A 62 -19.01 22.38 4.11
CA TYR A 62 -20.40 22.04 3.82
C TYR A 62 -21.30 23.28 3.85
N ASN A 63 -21.19 24.12 4.90
CA ASN A 63 -21.99 25.33 5.03
C ASN A 63 -21.66 26.34 3.93
N VAL A 64 -20.37 26.55 3.62
CA VAL A 64 -19.94 27.47 2.55
C VAL A 64 -20.53 27.05 1.20
N GLU A 65 -20.47 25.76 0.85
CA GLU A 65 -21.02 25.28 -0.43
C GLU A 65 -22.56 25.34 -0.44
N LYS A 66 -23.20 25.03 0.69
CA LYS A 66 -24.64 25.12 0.85
C LYS A 66 -25.13 26.59 0.66
N ASP A 67 -24.47 27.53 1.34
CA ASP A 67 -24.83 28.94 1.27
C ASP A 67 -24.65 29.49 -0.17
N PHE A 68 -23.56 29.10 -0.84
CA PHE A 68 -23.34 29.48 -2.24
C PHE A 68 -24.41 28.92 -3.20
N LYS A 69 -24.89 27.70 -2.99
CA LYS A 69 -26.00 27.14 -3.79
C LYS A 69 -27.31 27.84 -3.53
N ILE A 70 -27.60 28.18 -2.28
CA ILE A 70 -28.80 28.92 -1.88
C ILE A 70 -28.77 30.32 -2.50
N GLU A 71 -27.65 31.02 -2.43
CA GLU A 71 -27.49 32.38 -3.01
C GLU A 71 -27.73 32.34 -4.53
N ARG A 72 -27.14 31.38 -5.23
CA ARG A 72 -27.40 31.17 -6.68
C ARG A 72 -28.86 30.85 -6.99
N ALA A 73 -29.52 30.04 -6.16
CA ALA A 73 -30.92 29.71 -6.35
C ALA A 73 -31.82 30.94 -6.11
N GLN A 74 -31.46 31.81 -5.16
CA GLN A 74 -32.14 33.05 -4.88
C GLN A 74 -31.99 34.06 -6.03
N GLU A 75 -30.78 34.21 -6.60
CA GLU A 75 -30.55 35.06 -7.77
C GLU A 75 -31.30 34.55 -9.01
N ALA A 76 -31.42 33.25 -9.19
CA ALA A 76 -32.08 32.69 -10.38
C ALA A 76 -33.59 32.69 -10.32
N SER A 77 -34.22 32.48 -9.16
CA SER A 77 -35.66 32.18 -9.04
C SER A 77 -36.30 32.75 -7.74
N GLY A 78 -35.60 33.63 -7.00
CA GLY A 78 -36.07 34.20 -5.75
C GLY A 78 -36.34 33.15 -4.66
N ASP A 79 -37.26 33.42 -3.75
CA ASP A 79 -37.57 32.55 -2.60
C ASP A 79 -38.08 31.17 -2.98
N ALA A 80 -38.73 31.04 -4.15
CA ALA A 80 -39.17 29.75 -4.67
C ALA A 80 -37.97 28.87 -5.07
N GLY A 81 -36.91 29.47 -5.64
CA GLY A 81 -35.67 28.78 -5.97
C GLY A 81 -34.94 28.29 -4.72
N VAL A 82 -34.86 29.09 -3.67
CA VAL A 82 -34.27 28.72 -2.38
C VAL A 82 -34.99 27.51 -1.77
N THR A 83 -36.33 27.54 -1.75
CA THR A 83 -37.13 26.43 -1.20
C THR A 83 -36.90 25.14 -1.97
N LEU A 84 -36.85 25.22 -3.29
CA LEU A 84 -36.59 24.07 -4.17
C LEU A 84 -35.19 23.52 -3.97
N GLU A 85 -34.17 24.38 -3.88
CA GLU A 85 -32.77 23.94 -3.69
C GLU A 85 -32.56 23.30 -2.32
N LEU A 86 -33.17 23.86 -1.26
CA LEU A 86 -33.16 23.23 0.07
C LEU A 86 -33.80 21.81 0.02
N GLN A 87 -34.92 21.66 -0.65
CA GLN A 87 -35.62 20.42 -0.82
C GLN A 87 -34.77 19.40 -1.60
N ARG A 88 -34.05 19.85 -2.65
CA ARG A 88 -33.10 19.04 -3.42
C ARG A 88 -31.87 18.62 -2.60
N ILE A 89 -31.37 19.47 -1.73
CA ILE A 89 -30.28 19.13 -0.80
C ILE A 89 -30.75 18.08 0.20
N GLU A 90 -31.95 18.23 0.76
CA GLU A 90 -32.53 17.28 1.72
C GLU A 90 -32.87 15.94 1.08
N SER A 91 -33.38 15.93 -0.15
CA SER A 91 -33.66 14.68 -0.92
C SER A 91 -32.40 14.01 -1.47
N GLY A 92 -31.26 14.67 -1.41
CA GLY A 92 -29.98 14.18 -1.99
C GLY A 92 -29.89 14.32 -3.51
N GLU A 93 -30.81 15.04 -4.16
CA GLU A 93 -30.74 15.34 -5.60
C GLU A 93 -29.68 16.40 -5.92
N SER A 94 -29.46 17.36 -5.00
CA SER A 94 -28.39 18.34 -5.09
C SER A 94 -27.25 17.93 -4.17
N SER A 95 -26.15 17.42 -4.74
CA SER A 95 -25.00 16.97 -3.97
C SER A 95 -24.15 18.14 -3.51
N ILE A 96 -23.84 18.18 -2.21
CA ILE A 96 -22.79 19.04 -1.68
C ILE A 96 -21.49 18.24 -1.71
N ASN A 97 -20.60 18.55 -2.67
CA ASN A 97 -19.35 17.83 -2.91
C ASN A 97 -18.19 18.34 -2.03
N SER A 98 -18.50 18.76 -0.81
CA SER A 98 -17.51 19.21 0.17
C SER A 98 -16.74 18.04 0.81
N LEU A 99 -15.81 18.36 1.68
CA LEU A 99 -15.08 17.37 2.46
C LEU A 99 -16.06 16.55 3.33
N PRO A 100 -16.17 15.22 3.18
CA PRO A 100 -17.07 14.41 3.99
C PRO A 100 -16.68 14.41 5.47
N SER A 101 -17.68 14.40 6.35
CA SER A 101 -17.46 14.27 7.79
C SER A 101 -16.91 12.87 8.16
N PRO A 102 -16.23 12.73 9.31
CA PRO A 102 -15.79 11.41 9.80
C PRO A 102 -16.94 10.40 9.90
N GLY A 103 -18.16 10.84 10.26
CA GLY A 103 -19.34 9.99 10.29
C GLY A 103 -19.74 9.46 8.91
N ALA A 104 -19.77 10.34 7.90
CA ALA A 104 -20.07 9.96 6.52
C ALA A 104 -19.06 8.92 5.97
N VAL A 105 -17.78 9.04 6.34
CA VAL A 105 -16.76 8.07 5.95
C VAL A 105 -16.96 6.72 6.62
N LEU A 106 -17.36 6.69 7.90
CA LEU A 106 -17.72 5.44 8.59
C LEU A 106 -18.93 4.75 7.94
N ASP A 107 -19.93 5.50 7.51
CA ASP A 107 -21.09 4.95 6.82
C ASP A 107 -20.72 4.46 5.41
N ALA A 108 -19.82 5.14 4.71
CA ALA A 108 -19.25 4.66 3.46
C ALA A 108 -18.54 3.31 3.65
N PHE A 109 -17.78 3.10 4.73
CA PHE A 109 -17.19 1.79 5.05
C PHE A 109 -18.26 0.70 5.23
N LYS A 110 -19.34 0.99 5.96
CA LYS A 110 -20.43 0.03 6.13
C LYS A 110 -21.07 -0.34 4.79
N THR A 111 -21.30 0.66 3.94
CA THR A 111 -21.86 0.48 2.60
C THR A 111 -20.95 -0.38 1.72
N LEU A 112 -19.63 -0.13 1.70
CA LEU A 112 -18.65 -0.93 0.95
C LEU A 112 -18.59 -2.37 1.43
N LEU A 113 -18.72 -2.62 2.75
CA LEU A 113 -18.79 -3.98 3.29
C LEU A 113 -20.11 -4.68 2.96
N ALA A 114 -21.23 -3.98 2.98
CA ALA A 114 -22.52 -4.52 2.57
C ALA A 114 -22.55 -4.87 1.07
N ASP A 115 -21.97 -3.99 0.23
CA ASP A 115 -21.79 -4.22 -1.20
C ASP A 115 -20.90 -5.45 -1.48
N HIS A 116 -19.80 -5.61 -0.75
CA HIS A 116 -18.97 -6.81 -0.83
C HIS A 116 -19.75 -8.09 -0.53
N ARG A 117 -20.60 -8.10 0.51
CA ARG A 117 -21.43 -9.26 0.84
C ARG A 117 -22.44 -9.56 -0.28
N SER A 118 -23.10 -8.55 -0.83
CA SER A 118 -24.04 -8.67 -1.94
C SER A 118 -23.35 -9.23 -3.19
N ILE A 119 -22.19 -8.69 -3.58
CA ILE A 119 -21.43 -9.15 -4.75
C ILE A 119 -20.94 -10.59 -4.54
N THR A 120 -20.47 -10.93 -3.34
CA THR A 120 -20.03 -12.30 -3.01
C THR A 120 -21.18 -13.30 -3.14
N ALA A 121 -22.39 -12.95 -2.67
CA ALA A 121 -23.57 -13.77 -2.85
C ALA A 121 -23.94 -13.95 -4.33
N LYS A 122 -23.88 -12.88 -5.14
CA LYS A 122 -24.09 -12.94 -6.60
C LYS A 122 -23.06 -13.82 -7.29
N LYS A 123 -21.78 -13.74 -6.91
CA LYS A 123 -20.70 -14.62 -7.43
C LYS A 123 -20.98 -16.10 -7.10
N ALA A 124 -21.40 -16.40 -5.87
CA ALA A 124 -21.73 -17.76 -5.45
C ALA A 124 -22.91 -18.32 -6.26
N ALA A 125 -24.00 -17.56 -6.37
CA ALA A 125 -25.16 -17.95 -7.16
C ALA A 125 -24.83 -18.12 -8.66
N PHE A 126 -23.97 -17.25 -9.21
CA PHE A 126 -23.49 -17.41 -10.59
C PHE A 126 -22.69 -18.69 -10.77
N LYS A 127 -21.75 -18.97 -9.85
CA LYS A 127 -20.91 -20.18 -9.89
C LYS A 127 -21.78 -21.45 -9.87
N GLU A 128 -22.82 -21.47 -9.05
CA GLU A 128 -23.76 -22.59 -8.98
C GLU A 128 -24.51 -22.76 -10.30
N LYS A 129 -25.04 -21.66 -10.88
CA LYS A 129 -25.77 -21.68 -12.15
C LYS A 129 -24.95 -22.20 -13.32
N VAL A 130 -23.64 -21.87 -13.37
CA VAL A 130 -22.76 -22.25 -14.49
C VAL A 130 -21.97 -23.53 -14.23
N ALA A 131 -22.11 -24.16 -13.07
CA ALA A 131 -21.29 -25.32 -12.66
C ALA A 131 -21.41 -26.49 -13.65
N ALA A 132 -22.64 -26.88 -14.01
CA ALA A 132 -22.86 -27.95 -14.95
C ALA A 132 -22.39 -27.62 -16.38
N THR A 133 -22.52 -26.36 -16.79
CA THR A 133 -22.03 -25.89 -18.10
C THR A 133 -20.50 -25.87 -18.12
N ASN A 134 -19.87 -25.41 -17.05
CA ASN A 134 -18.42 -25.39 -16.94
C ASN A 134 -17.79 -26.78 -16.90
N ALA A 135 -18.43 -27.76 -16.24
CA ALA A 135 -17.98 -29.14 -16.27
C ALA A 135 -17.95 -29.70 -17.71
N LYS A 136 -19.00 -29.46 -18.52
CA LYS A 136 -19.03 -29.86 -19.93
C LYS A 136 -17.99 -29.13 -20.78
N ARG A 137 -17.72 -27.84 -20.49
CA ARG A 137 -16.72 -27.05 -21.21
C ARG A 137 -15.30 -27.53 -20.90
N GLU A 138 -15.05 -27.92 -19.66
CA GLU A 138 -13.76 -28.48 -19.23
C GLU A 138 -13.48 -29.84 -19.92
N GLU A 139 -14.49 -30.71 -20.04
CA GLU A 139 -14.40 -31.95 -20.82
C GLU A 139 -14.09 -31.69 -22.32
N GLN A 140 -14.52 -30.55 -22.84
CA GLN A 140 -14.27 -30.14 -24.23
C GLN A 140 -12.96 -29.34 -24.41
N GLY A 141 -12.18 -29.13 -23.35
CA GLY A 141 -10.96 -28.32 -23.37
C GLY A 141 -11.22 -26.83 -23.56
N LEU A 142 -12.43 -26.34 -23.27
CA LEU A 142 -12.80 -24.94 -23.39
C LEU A 142 -12.69 -24.24 -22.04
N ASP A 143 -12.31 -22.95 -22.07
CA ASP A 143 -12.21 -22.14 -20.84
C ASP A 143 -13.58 -22.06 -20.13
N PRO A 144 -13.58 -22.12 -18.77
CA PRO A 144 -14.79 -21.97 -17.98
C PRO A 144 -15.37 -20.56 -18.09
N ILE A 145 -16.71 -20.47 -18.05
CA ILE A 145 -17.41 -19.19 -17.99
C ILE A 145 -17.13 -18.54 -16.64
N LYS A 146 -16.52 -17.34 -16.66
CA LYS A 146 -16.15 -16.57 -15.47
C LYS A 146 -17.20 -15.50 -15.17
N TYR A 147 -17.31 -15.13 -13.90
CA TYR A 147 -18.15 -14.00 -13.50
C TYR A 147 -17.55 -12.68 -14.02
N THR A 148 -18.34 -11.94 -14.79
CA THR A 148 -17.93 -10.67 -15.44
C THR A 148 -18.52 -9.43 -14.77
N GLY A 149 -19.22 -9.59 -13.63
CA GLY A 149 -19.72 -8.44 -12.87
C GLY A 149 -18.60 -7.64 -12.19
N ARG A 150 -18.92 -6.42 -11.76
CA ARG A 150 -17.94 -5.54 -11.11
C ARG A 150 -17.28 -6.23 -9.89
N PRO A 151 -15.98 -6.00 -9.65
CA PRO A 151 -15.33 -6.45 -8.44
C PRO A 151 -15.86 -5.66 -7.24
N SER A 152 -15.87 -6.27 -6.06
CA SER A 152 -16.13 -5.55 -4.82
C SER A 152 -14.90 -4.78 -4.36
N PHE A 153 -15.08 -3.82 -3.46
CA PHE A 153 -13.96 -3.07 -2.86
C PHE A 153 -12.91 -4.01 -2.22
N VAL A 154 -13.34 -5.08 -1.56
CA VAL A 154 -12.44 -6.08 -0.96
C VAL A 154 -11.69 -6.88 -2.03
N ASP A 155 -12.35 -7.24 -3.15
CA ASP A 155 -11.66 -7.89 -4.27
C ASP A 155 -10.56 -7.01 -4.84
N GLN A 156 -10.81 -5.69 -4.94
CA GLN A 156 -9.83 -4.72 -5.43
C GLN A 156 -8.64 -4.58 -4.48
N ILE A 157 -8.85 -4.64 -3.15
CA ILE A 157 -7.77 -4.72 -2.17
C ILE A 157 -6.86 -5.92 -2.44
N PHE A 158 -7.45 -7.10 -2.61
CA PHE A 158 -6.67 -8.32 -2.88
C PHE A 158 -5.93 -8.25 -4.22
N THR A 159 -6.53 -7.65 -5.24
CA THR A 159 -5.87 -7.46 -6.54
C THR A 159 -4.67 -6.53 -6.41
N SER A 160 -4.81 -5.39 -5.72
CA SER A 160 -3.70 -4.48 -5.45
C SER A 160 -2.59 -5.16 -4.64
N LEU A 161 -2.93 -5.93 -3.60
CA LEU A 161 -1.95 -6.69 -2.82
C LEU A 161 -1.20 -7.72 -3.69
N LYS A 162 -1.90 -8.45 -4.55
CA LYS A 162 -1.29 -9.39 -5.49
C LYS A 162 -0.31 -8.68 -6.43
N THR A 163 -0.70 -7.53 -6.95
CA THR A 163 0.12 -6.76 -7.90
C THR A 163 1.36 -6.18 -7.22
N VAL A 164 1.23 -5.61 -6.01
CA VAL A 164 2.39 -5.05 -5.29
C VAL A 164 3.38 -6.14 -4.90
N PHE A 165 2.91 -7.31 -4.44
CA PHE A 165 3.83 -8.40 -4.12
C PHE A 165 4.54 -8.94 -5.37
N ALA A 166 3.84 -9.08 -6.50
CA ALA A 166 4.47 -9.47 -7.75
C ALA A 166 5.55 -8.47 -8.19
N GLY A 167 5.25 -7.16 -8.14
CA GLY A 167 6.21 -6.09 -8.42
C GLY A 167 7.39 -6.06 -7.44
N PHE A 168 7.12 -6.27 -6.15
CA PHE A 168 8.16 -6.36 -5.13
C PHE A 168 9.10 -7.53 -5.36
N PHE A 169 8.59 -8.72 -5.66
CA PHE A 169 9.44 -9.88 -5.97
C PHE A 169 10.26 -9.66 -7.23
N LEU A 170 9.68 -9.04 -8.27
CA LEU A 170 10.44 -8.64 -9.46
C LEU A 170 11.59 -7.69 -9.08
N ALA A 171 11.29 -6.66 -8.29
CA ALA A 171 12.30 -5.71 -7.82
C ALA A 171 13.41 -6.41 -7.01
N LEU A 172 13.05 -7.33 -6.11
CA LEU A 172 13.99 -8.11 -5.31
C LEU A 172 14.91 -8.96 -6.21
N PHE A 173 14.33 -9.72 -7.14
CA PHE A 173 15.09 -10.61 -8.02
C PHE A 173 16.00 -9.88 -9.00
N LEU A 174 15.69 -8.64 -9.35
CA LEU A 174 16.56 -7.80 -10.19
C LEU A 174 17.58 -7.01 -9.35
N ALA A 175 17.12 -6.33 -8.32
CA ALA A 175 17.94 -5.36 -7.59
C ALA A 175 18.99 -6.01 -6.68
N VAL A 176 18.67 -7.14 -6.02
CA VAL A 176 19.61 -7.78 -5.10
C VAL A 176 20.80 -8.38 -5.84
N PRO A 177 20.64 -9.20 -6.89
CA PRO A 177 21.79 -9.73 -7.63
C PRO A 177 22.64 -8.64 -8.27
N VAL A 178 22.00 -7.66 -8.93
CA VAL A 178 22.72 -6.53 -9.56
C VAL A 178 23.43 -5.68 -8.51
N GLY A 179 22.79 -5.43 -7.36
CA GLY A 179 23.37 -4.70 -6.24
C GLY A 179 24.59 -5.41 -5.63
N ILE A 180 24.55 -6.74 -5.52
CA ILE A 180 25.73 -7.55 -5.09
C ILE A 180 26.88 -7.36 -6.08
N ILE A 181 26.62 -7.50 -7.38
CA ILE A 181 27.65 -7.34 -8.44
C ILE A 181 28.27 -5.94 -8.36
N PHE A 182 27.47 -4.89 -8.23
CA PHE A 182 27.97 -3.52 -8.12
C PHE A 182 28.70 -3.27 -6.80
N GLY A 183 28.26 -3.89 -5.71
CA GLY A 183 28.91 -3.79 -4.41
C GLY A 183 30.28 -4.44 -4.36
N LEU A 184 30.46 -5.57 -5.07
CA LEU A 184 31.73 -6.29 -5.12
C LEU A 184 32.79 -5.62 -6.00
N SER A 185 32.41 -4.78 -6.96
CA SER A 185 33.33 -4.13 -7.91
C SER A 185 33.17 -2.61 -7.86
N SER A 186 34.21 -1.92 -7.39
CA SER A 186 34.27 -0.44 -7.40
C SER A 186 34.15 0.13 -8.81
N THR A 187 34.76 -0.53 -9.80
CA THR A 187 34.74 -0.13 -11.21
C THR A 187 33.31 -0.18 -11.75
N LEU A 188 32.61 -1.32 -11.59
CA LEU A 188 31.21 -1.44 -12.03
C LEU A 188 30.31 -0.44 -11.33
N ARG A 189 30.46 -0.29 -10.03
CA ARG A 189 29.70 0.69 -9.24
C ARG A 189 29.87 2.10 -9.79
N SER A 190 31.10 2.55 -10.00
CA SER A 190 31.38 3.88 -10.55
C SER A 190 30.86 4.06 -11.98
N SER A 191 31.01 3.03 -12.81
CA SER A 191 30.56 3.07 -14.21
C SER A 191 29.03 3.15 -14.36
N PHE A 192 28.26 2.51 -13.46
CA PHE A 192 26.78 2.47 -13.55
C PHE A 192 26.11 3.48 -12.61
N ASN A 193 26.84 4.14 -11.73
CA ASN A 193 26.24 5.07 -10.77
C ASN A 193 25.47 6.24 -11.43
N TRP A 194 25.97 6.78 -12.55
CA TRP A 194 25.31 7.85 -13.29
C TRP A 194 23.95 7.37 -13.85
N LEU A 195 23.89 6.14 -14.33
CA LEU A 195 22.66 5.54 -14.87
C LEU A 195 21.61 5.37 -13.75
N ILE A 196 22.02 4.89 -12.59
CA ILE A 196 21.13 4.79 -11.42
C ILE A 196 20.60 6.18 -11.03
N GLN A 197 21.45 7.21 -11.03
CA GLN A 197 21.05 8.57 -10.68
C GLN A 197 20.07 9.20 -11.69
N ILE A 198 20.15 8.83 -12.96
CA ILE A 198 19.20 9.29 -13.99
C ILE A 198 17.86 8.56 -13.88
N PHE A 199 17.86 7.23 -13.72
CA PHE A 199 16.62 6.46 -13.75
C PHE A 199 15.85 6.47 -12.41
N LYS A 200 16.53 6.63 -11.28
CA LYS A 200 15.90 6.66 -9.96
C LYS A 200 14.82 7.75 -9.79
N PRO A 201 14.98 9.00 -10.26
CA PRO A 201 13.98 10.05 -10.14
C PRO A 201 12.90 10.02 -11.23
N VAL A 202 12.94 9.06 -12.17
CA VAL A 202 11.95 8.98 -13.25
C VAL A 202 10.56 8.71 -12.67
N SER A 203 9.59 9.51 -13.13
CA SER A 203 8.20 9.42 -12.68
C SER A 203 7.60 8.03 -12.95
N PRO A 204 6.78 7.50 -12.03
CA PRO A 204 6.02 6.25 -12.24
C PRO A 204 5.19 6.23 -13.52
N VAL A 205 4.65 7.38 -13.94
CA VAL A 205 3.89 7.52 -15.19
C VAL A 205 4.74 7.18 -16.41
N VAL A 206 5.98 7.66 -16.44
CA VAL A 206 6.89 7.40 -17.56
C VAL A 206 7.30 5.92 -17.59
N TRP A 207 7.59 5.32 -16.45
CA TRP A 207 7.84 3.89 -16.36
C TRP A 207 6.65 3.06 -16.84
N PHE A 208 5.44 3.44 -16.43
CA PHE A 208 4.22 2.78 -16.89
C PHE A 208 4.07 2.84 -18.41
N LEU A 209 4.22 4.02 -19.01
CA LEU A 209 4.10 4.19 -20.46
C LEU A 209 5.14 3.36 -21.22
N LEU A 210 6.41 3.35 -20.74
CA LEU A 210 7.46 2.54 -21.34
C LEU A 210 7.11 1.04 -21.29
N VAL A 211 6.73 0.54 -20.13
CA VAL A 211 6.37 -0.88 -19.94
C VAL A 211 5.12 -1.21 -20.77
N TYR A 212 4.12 -0.32 -20.77
CA TYR A 212 2.91 -0.50 -21.57
C TYR A 212 3.24 -0.67 -23.06
N MET A 213 4.08 0.20 -23.63
CA MET A 213 4.48 0.12 -25.02
C MET A 213 5.20 -1.20 -25.33
N ILE A 214 6.15 -1.61 -24.49
CA ILE A 214 6.91 -2.85 -24.68
C ILE A 214 5.99 -4.07 -24.59
N VAL A 215 5.25 -4.21 -23.49
CA VAL A 215 4.40 -5.39 -23.23
C VAL A 215 3.30 -5.47 -24.28
N LYS A 216 2.66 -4.34 -24.64
CA LYS A 216 1.61 -4.32 -25.66
C LYS A 216 2.14 -4.78 -27.02
N THR A 217 3.35 -4.36 -27.40
CA THR A 217 3.98 -4.81 -28.64
C THR A 217 4.31 -6.30 -28.62
N MET A 218 4.82 -6.81 -27.49
CA MET A 218 5.15 -8.23 -27.35
C MET A 218 3.90 -9.14 -27.30
N THR A 219 2.76 -8.60 -26.93
CA THR A 219 1.50 -9.34 -26.76
C THR A 219 0.46 -9.06 -27.83
N LEU A 220 0.86 -8.57 -29.00
CA LEU A 220 -0.06 -8.25 -30.12
C LEU A 220 -0.94 -9.44 -30.54
N SER A 221 -0.43 -10.67 -30.45
CA SER A 221 -1.17 -11.89 -30.78
C SER A 221 -1.92 -12.51 -29.59
N TYR A 222 -1.85 -11.88 -28.42
CA TYR A 222 -2.47 -12.38 -27.20
C TYR A 222 -3.80 -11.67 -26.93
N ASN A 223 -4.90 -12.42 -26.91
CA ASN A 223 -6.26 -11.89 -26.71
C ASN A 223 -6.66 -11.77 -25.24
N GLY A 224 -5.77 -12.02 -24.29
CA GLY A 224 -6.03 -11.92 -22.85
C GLY A 224 -5.76 -10.54 -22.27
N ASP A 225 -6.17 -10.37 -21.00
CA ASP A 225 -5.88 -9.17 -20.23
C ASP A 225 -4.41 -9.17 -19.77
N VAL A 226 -3.66 -8.18 -20.22
CA VAL A 226 -2.23 -7.98 -19.88
C VAL A 226 -2.03 -6.88 -18.83
N SER A 227 -3.10 -6.27 -18.33
CA SER A 227 -3.01 -5.14 -17.39
C SER A 227 -2.27 -5.48 -16.11
N PHE A 228 -2.46 -6.69 -15.57
CA PHE A 228 -1.71 -7.19 -14.42
C PHE A 228 -0.20 -7.26 -14.71
N ILE A 229 0.18 -7.78 -15.91
CA ILE A 229 1.59 -7.91 -16.31
C ILE A 229 2.25 -6.54 -16.42
N ILE A 230 1.58 -5.60 -17.09
CA ILE A 230 2.04 -4.22 -17.22
C ILE A 230 2.21 -3.57 -15.83
N SER A 231 1.20 -3.72 -14.97
CA SER A 231 1.20 -3.09 -13.66
C SER A 231 2.32 -3.61 -12.76
N PHE A 232 2.50 -4.93 -12.60
CA PHE A 232 3.54 -5.43 -11.71
C PHE A 232 4.96 -5.16 -12.23
N ILE A 233 5.18 -5.20 -13.55
CA ILE A 233 6.49 -4.87 -14.15
C ILE A 233 6.81 -3.39 -13.92
N ALA A 234 5.86 -2.50 -14.19
CA ALA A 234 6.05 -1.07 -13.98
C ALA A 234 6.31 -0.73 -12.51
N VAL A 235 5.54 -1.32 -11.57
CA VAL A 235 5.76 -1.17 -10.12
C VAL A 235 7.15 -1.66 -9.72
N GLY A 236 7.54 -2.85 -10.19
CA GLY A 236 8.84 -3.45 -9.87
C GLY A 236 10.01 -2.59 -10.35
N LEU A 237 9.98 -2.11 -11.59
CA LEU A 237 11.03 -1.26 -12.15
C LEU A 237 11.11 0.12 -11.46
N CYS A 238 9.96 0.72 -11.10
CA CYS A 238 9.94 1.97 -10.34
C CYS A 238 10.54 1.81 -8.95
N ALA A 239 10.23 0.72 -8.25
CA ALA A 239 10.57 0.56 -6.85
C ALA A 239 11.95 -0.05 -6.60
N MET A 240 12.54 -0.76 -7.57
CA MET A 240 13.77 -1.55 -7.37
C MET A 240 14.99 -0.71 -6.97
N TRP A 241 15.00 0.58 -7.27
CA TRP A 241 16.19 1.45 -7.09
C TRP A 241 16.62 1.55 -5.63
N ALA A 242 15.68 1.57 -4.68
CA ALA A 242 15.98 1.61 -3.27
C ALA A 242 16.73 0.35 -2.81
N THR A 243 16.25 -0.83 -3.21
CA THR A 243 16.94 -2.11 -2.93
C THR A 243 18.29 -2.17 -3.61
N LEU A 244 18.40 -1.76 -4.88
CA LEU A 244 19.66 -1.76 -5.64
C LEU A 244 20.75 -0.93 -4.93
N VAL A 245 20.45 0.31 -4.56
CA VAL A 245 21.40 1.22 -3.90
C VAL A 245 21.79 0.69 -2.52
N ASN A 246 20.83 0.27 -1.71
CA ASN A 246 21.10 -0.25 -0.36
C ASN A 246 21.87 -1.58 -0.38
N THR A 247 21.58 -2.47 -1.34
CA THR A 247 22.32 -3.71 -1.54
C THR A 247 23.77 -3.42 -1.96
N THR A 248 23.95 -2.52 -2.94
CA THR A 248 25.28 -2.07 -3.38
C THR A 248 26.08 -1.49 -2.21
N LEU A 249 25.46 -0.63 -1.40
CA LEU A 249 26.08 -0.06 -0.22
C LEU A 249 26.45 -1.15 0.80
N GLY A 250 25.49 -2.02 1.16
CA GLY A 250 25.68 -3.10 2.11
C GLY A 250 26.87 -3.99 1.77
N VAL A 251 26.94 -4.42 0.51
CA VAL A 251 28.01 -5.28 0.01
C VAL A 251 29.35 -4.53 -0.03
N SER A 252 29.37 -3.24 -0.37
CA SER A 252 30.61 -2.47 -0.47
C SER A 252 31.19 -2.02 0.88
N THR A 253 30.39 -2.03 1.93
CA THR A 253 30.77 -1.63 3.29
C THR A 253 31.06 -2.80 4.22
N VAL A 254 31.07 -4.05 3.71
CA VAL A 254 31.51 -5.22 4.48
C VAL A 254 32.93 -5.02 4.99
N ASP A 255 33.14 -5.29 6.28
CA ASP A 255 34.41 -5.10 6.93
C ASP A 255 35.54 -5.91 6.23
N LYS A 256 36.68 -5.24 6.08
CA LYS A 256 37.87 -5.83 5.44
C LYS A 256 38.39 -7.06 6.20
N ASP A 257 38.17 -7.12 7.50
CA ASP A 257 38.59 -8.26 8.32
C ASP A 257 37.86 -9.53 7.94
N TYR A 258 36.54 -9.44 7.72
CA TYR A 258 35.77 -10.58 7.18
C TYR A 258 36.24 -11.01 5.78
N ILE A 259 36.61 -10.03 4.95
CA ILE A 259 37.17 -10.34 3.62
C ILE A 259 38.56 -10.97 3.71
N ASN A 260 39.39 -10.56 4.68
CA ASN A 260 40.70 -11.15 4.92
C ASN A 260 40.59 -12.58 5.47
N VAL A 261 39.65 -12.85 6.39
CA VAL A 261 39.33 -14.23 6.84
C VAL A 261 38.93 -15.11 5.66
N ALA A 262 38.10 -14.61 4.73
CA ALA A 262 37.74 -15.34 3.52
C ALA A 262 38.96 -15.71 2.65
N LYS A 263 39.97 -14.83 2.57
CA LYS A 263 41.20 -15.08 1.82
C LYS A 263 42.08 -16.12 2.53
N VAL A 264 42.22 -16.02 3.85
CA VAL A 264 42.98 -17.01 4.64
C VAL A 264 42.40 -18.42 4.52
N LEU A 265 41.07 -18.51 4.50
CA LEU A 265 40.34 -19.77 4.32
C LEU A 265 40.27 -20.25 2.85
N ASN A 266 40.90 -19.53 1.91
CA ASN A 266 40.87 -19.80 0.48
C ASN A 266 39.46 -20.03 -0.07
N LEU A 267 38.48 -19.25 0.38
CA LEU A 267 37.07 -19.35 -0.08
C LEU A 267 36.96 -18.90 -1.54
N GLY A 268 36.34 -19.73 -2.37
CA GLY A 268 35.96 -19.34 -3.72
C GLY A 268 34.95 -18.17 -3.73
N VAL A 269 34.82 -17.48 -4.88
CA VAL A 269 33.98 -16.29 -5.01
C VAL A 269 32.54 -16.52 -4.53
N GLY A 270 31.93 -17.62 -4.94
CA GLY A 270 30.56 -17.97 -4.51
C GLY A 270 30.46 -18.20 -3.01
N GLN A 271 31.40 -18.97 -2.42
CA GLN A 271 31.42 -19.22 -0.97
C GLN A 271 31.63 -17.92 -0.17
N LYS A 272 32.51 -17.04 -0.64
CA LYS A 272 32.72 -15.72 -0.05
C LYS A 272 31.42 -14.88 -0.06
N VAL A 273 30.72 -14.85 -1.19
CA VAL A 273 29.46 -14.09 -1.32
C VAL A 273 28.40 -14.66 -0.39
N PHE A 274 28.12 -15.96 -0.45
CA PHE A 274 26.99 -16.54 0.31
C PHE A 274 27.27 -16.72 1.80
N LYS A 275 28.54 -16.96 2.22
CA LYS A 275 28.88 -17.22 3.63
C LYS A 275 29.30 -15.99 4.41
N ILE A 276 29.77 -14.93 3.74
CA ILE A 276 30.33 -13.75 4.41
C ILE A 276 29.63 -12.48 3.94
N VAL A 277 29.72 -12.16 2.65
CA VAL A 277 29.26 -10.85 2.14
C VAL A 277 27.76 -10.69 2.32
N LEU A 278 26.99 -11.67 1.89
CA LEU A 278 25.53 -11.60 1.92
C LEU A 278 24.98 -11.51 3.36
N PRO A 279 25.38 -12.39 4.32
CA PRO A 279 24.92 -12.26 5.71
C PRO A 279 25.32 -10.93 6.36
N SER A 280 26.55 -10.44 6.13
CA SER A 280 27.01 -9.15 6.66
C SER A 280 26.26 -7.95 6.06
N SER A 281 25.72 -8.10 4.85
CA SER A 281 24.98 -7.04 4.14
C SER A 281 23.47 -7.07 4.40
N PHE A 282 22.93 -8.11 5.03
CA PHE A 282 21.49 -8.27 5.28
C PHE A 282 20.83 -7.03 5.92
N PRO A 283 21.38 -6.38 6.94
CA PRO A 283 20.74 -5.21 7.54
C PRO A 283 20.43 -4.11 6.51
N LEU A 284 21.37 -3.80 5.62
CA LEU A 284 21.21 -2.79 4.58
C LEU A 284 20.33 -3.28 3.42
N ILE A 285 20.44 -4.56 3.04
CA ILE A 285 19.56 -5.16 2.03
C ILE A 285 18.10 -5.07 2.48
N PHE A 286 17.79 -5.46 3.73
CA PHE A 286 16.43 -5.41 4.26
C PHE A 286 15.92 -3.97 4.45
N THR A 287 16.80 -3.02 4.79
CA THR A 287 16.47 -1.60 4.76
C THR A 287 16.05 -1.16 3.35
N GLY A 288 16.79 -1.56 2.33
CA GLY A 288 16.42 -1.31 0.93
C GLY A 288 15.09 -1.96 0.54
N LEU A 289 14.88 -3.23 0.89
CA LEU A 289 13.64 -3.96 0.62
C LEU A 289 12.42 -3.31 1.29
N ARG A 290 12.56 -2.84 2.52
CA ARG A 290 11.51 -2.13 3.25
C ARG A 290 11.09 -0.84 2.53
N ILE A 291 12.07 -0.04 2.10
CA ILE A 291 11.81 1.17 1.30
C ILE A 291 11.15 0.80 -0.03
N THR A 292 11.62 -0.28 -0.68
CA THR A 292 11.05 -0.74 -1.94
C THR A 292 9.58 -1.13 -1.82
N VAL A 293 9.16 -1.84 -0.76
CA VAL A 293 7.74 -2.17 -0.53
C VAL A 293 6.89 -0.91 -0.37
N SER A 294 7.37 0.06 0.42
CA SER A 294 6.66 1.32 0.64
C SER A 294 6.51 2.13 -0.65
N VAL A 295 7.59 2.22 -1.45
CA VAL A 295 7.55 2.88 -2.76
C VAL A 295 6.66 2.12 -3.74
N ALA A 296 6.76 0.78 -3.79
CA ALA A 296 5.95 -0.06 -4.66
C ALA A 296 4.45 0.11 -4.37
N TRP A 297 4.06 0.16 -3.08
CA TRP A 297 2.68 0.38 -2.69
C TRP A 297 2.15 1.76 -3.12
N MET A 298 2.93 2.82 -2.89
CA MET A 298 2.55 4.18 -3.29
C MET A 298 2.43 4.31 -4.83
N VAL A 299 3.39 3.75 -5.57
CA VAL A 299 3.44 3.79 -7.03
C VAL A 299 2.33 2.95 -7.66
N LEU A 300 1.97 1.81 -7.04
CA LEU A 300 0.93 0.93 -7.54
C LEU A 300 -0.40 1.65 -7.72
N ILE A 301 -0.83 2.45 -6.72
CA ILE A 301 -2.12 3.16 -6.79
C ILE A 301 -2.18 4.06 -8.02
N ALA A 302 -1.10 4.78 -8.34
CA ALA A 302 -1.02 5.60 -9.53
C ALA A 302 -1.03 4.78 -10.83
N ILE A 303 -0.34 3.63 -10.84
CA ILE A 303 -0.29 2.74 -12.01
C ILE A 303 -1.64 2.08 -12.26
N GLU A 304 -2.35 1.62 -11.23
CA GLU A 304 -3.70 1.05 -11.35
C GLU A 304 -4.68 2.05 -11.96
N LEU A 305 -4.63 3.31 -11.53
CA LEU A 305 -5.43 4.39 -12.07
C LEU A 305 -5.16 4.60 -13.58
N LEU A 306 -3.89 4.57 -13.99
CA LEU A 306 -3.49 4.78 -15.38
C LEU A 306 -3.78 3.56 -16.27
N SER A 307 -3.56 2.36 -15.75
CA SER A 307 -3.76 1.10 -16.48
C SER A 307 -5.24 0.67 -16.53
N GLN A 308 -6.09 1.30 -15.73
CA GLN A 308 -7.49 0.88 -15.50
C GLN A 308 -7.58 -0.62 -15.13
N SER A 309 -6.52 -1.16 -14.52
CA SER A 309 -6.54 -2.53 -14.01
C SER A 309 -7.33 -2.61 -12.72
N PRO A 310 -8.10 -3.68 -12.49
CA PRO A 310 -8.88 -3.82 -11.26
C PRO A 310 -7.98 -3.66 -10.02
N GLY A 311 -8.27 -2.67 -9.17
CA GLY A 311 -7.49 -2.39 -7.97
C GLY A 311 -7.99 -1.13 -7.24
N LEU A 312 -7.36 -0.80 -6.11
CA LEU A 312 -7.74 0.35 -5.28
C LEU A 312 -7.57 1.68 -6.01
N GLY A 313 -6.55 1.80 -6.88
CA GLY A 313 -6.34 3.01 -7.68
C GLY A 313 -7.48 3.25 -8.66
N THR A 314 -7.93 2.20 -9.34
CA THR A 314 -9.09 2.26 -10.24
C THR A 314 -10.39 2.54 -9.48
N PHE A 315 -10.59 1.93 -8.30
CA PHE A 315 -11.73 2.25 -7.45
C PHE A 315 -11.82 3.74 -7.11
N VAL A 316 -10.71 4.33 -6.68
CA VAL A 316 -10.67 5.78 -6.36
C VAL A 316 -11.01 6.61 -7.59
N TRP A 317 -10.53 6.22 -8.77
CA TRP A 317 -10.80 6.93 -10.01
C TRP A 317 -12.26 6.78 -10.46
N GLU A 318 -12.82 5.59 -10.39
CA GLU A 318 -14.23 5.32 -10.71
C GLU A 318 -15.18 6.12 -9.81
N GLU A 319 -14.93 6.14 -8.49
CA GLU A 319 -15.72 6.94 -7.56
C GLU A 319 -15.56 8.46 -7.81
N PHE A 320 -14.35 8.91 -8.16
CA PHE A 320 -14.13 10.31 -8.52
C PHE A 320 -14.92 10.71 -9.78
N GLN A 321 -14.92 9.87 -10.83
CA GLN A 321 -15.69 10.11 -12.05
C GLN A 321 -17.20 9.99 -11.83
N ASN A 322 -17.62 9.10 -10.95
CA ASN A 322 -19.03 8.87 -10.65
C ASN A 322 -19.71 10.11 -10.05
N GLY A 323 -19.00 10.88 -9.21
CA GLY A 323 -19.48 12.15 -8.65
C GLY A 323 -20.77 12.05 -7.85
N ALA A 324 -21.15 10.85 -7.40
CA ALA A 324 -22.34 10.64 -6.56
C ALA A 324 -22.14 11.25 -5.18
N ASN A 325 -23.24 11.53 -4.46
CA ASN A 325 -23.22 12.19 -3.15
C ASN A 325 -22.35 11.50 -2.10
N ASP A 326 -22.19 10.18 -2.20
CA ASP A 326 -21.39 9.36 -1.29
C ASP A 326 -19.99 9.01 -1.83
N SER A 327 -19.69 9.38 -3.10
CA SER A 327 -18.41 9.07 -3.74
C SER A 327 -17.22 9.68 -3.01
N ASN A 328 -17.30 10.92 -2.58
CA ASN A 328 -16.23 11.56 -1.82
C ASN A 328 -15.95 10.84 -0.49
N ALA A 329 -17.00 10.37 0.20
CA ALA A 329 -16.85 9.59 1.42
C ALA A 329 -16.19 8.23 1.17
N LYS A 330 -16.52 7.56 0.06
CA LYS A 330 -15.89 6.30 -0.37
C LYS A 330 -14.43 6.50 -0.78
N ILE A 331 -14.08 7.61 -1.45
CA ILE A 331 -12.70 7.96 -1.79
C ILE A 331 -11.86 8.12 -0.52
N ILE A 332 -12.37 8.86 0.48
CA ILE A 332 -11.66 9.02 1.75
C ILE A 332 -11.58 7.71 2.52
N ALA A 333 -12.64 6.88 2.51
CA ALA A 333 -12.59 5.54 3.07
C ALA A 333 -11.49 4.69 2.41
N ALA A 334 -11.38 4.71 1.07
CA ALA A 334 -10.32 4.04 0.35
C ALA A 334 -8.92 4.60 0.71
N MET A 335 -8.77 5.91 0.87
CA MET A 335 -7.52 6.54 1.31
C MET A 335 -7.06 6.00 2.67
N PHE A 336 -7.97 5.85 3.65
CA PHE A 336 -7.64 5.24 4.94
C PHE A 336 -7.24 3.78 4.81
N VAL A 337 -7.94 2.99 3.98
CA VAL A 337 -7.57 1.59 3.72
C VAL A 337 -6.19 1.50 3.09
N ILE A 338 -5.90 2.33 2.07
CA ILE A 338 -4.59 2.40 1.43
C ILE A 338 -3.50 2.73 2.46
N GLY A 339 -3.74 3.71 3.33
CA GLY A 339 -2.81 4.08 4.40
C GLY A 339 -2.58 2.96 5.42
N ILE A 340 -3.64 2.30 5.87
CA ILE A 340 -3.56 1.17 6.81
C ILE A 340 -2.80 -0.01 6.19
N ILE A 341 -3.09 -0.36 4.94
CA ILE A 341 -2.38 -1.45 4.26
C ILE A 341 -0.91 -1.10 4.09
N GLY A 342 -0.57 0.12 3.66
CA GLY A 342 0.81 0.58 3.57
C GLY A 342 1.56 0.48 4.89
N PHE A 343 0.93 0.89 6.00
CA PHE A 343 1.47 0.72 7.35
C PHE A 343 1.67 -0.76 7.72
N LEU A 344 0.71 -1.62 7.41
CA LEU A 344 0.82 -3.07 7.68
C LEU A 344 1.94 -3.73 6.87
N LEU A 345 2.10 -3.34 5.60
CA LEU A 345 3.20 -3.80 4.74
C LEU A 345 4.57 -3.38 5.30
N ASP A 346 4.71 -2.12 5.75
CA ASP A 346 5.93 -1.65 6.41
C ASP A 346 6.21 -2.45 7.69
N ARG A 347 5.19 -2.70 8.52
CA ARG A 347 5.33 -3.51 9.74
C ARG A 347 5.68 -4.96 9.46
N LEU A 348 5.10 -5.55 8.43
CA LEU A 348 5.45 -6.89 7.96
C LEU A 348 6.94 -6.95 7.60
N MET A 349 7.42 -6.02 6.78
CA MET A 349 8.82 -5.97 6.36
C MET A 349 9.77 -5.71 7.52
N PHE A 350 9.41 -4.83 8.47
CA PHE A 350 10.17 -4.60 9.69
C PHE A 350 10.28 -5.86 10.55
N THR A 351 9.21 -6.62 10.67
CA THR A 351 9.20 -7.89 11.40
C THR A 351 10.11 -8.91 10.73
N VAL A 352 10.01 -9.07 9.40
CA VAL A 352 10.89 -9.94 8.62
C VAL A 352 12.36 -9.52 8.76
N GLN A 353 12.65 -8.22 8.72
CA GLN A 353 13.99 -7.68 8.95
C GLN A 353 14.53 -8.12 10.31
N LYS A 354 13.76 -7.99 11.39
CA LYS A 354 14.18 -8.40 12.75
C LYS A 354 14.49 -9.91 12.84
N PHE A 355 13.77 -10.75 12.11
CA PHE A 355 14.05 -12.19 12.10
C PHE A 355 15.39 -12.53 11.43
N VAL A 356 15.77 -11.79 10.41
CA VAL A 356 16.95 -12.07 9.60
C VAL A 356 18.20 -11.34 10.10
N THR A 357 18.02 -10.16 10.73
CA THR A 357 19.14 -9.38 11.29
C THR A 357 19.23 -9.62 12.79
N PHE A 358 20.20 -10.43 13.20
CA PHE A 358 20.51 -10.76 14.60
C PHE A 358 21.14 -9.57 15.40
N THR A 359 20.82 -8.34 15.09
CA THR A 359 21.41 -7.17 15.77
C THR A 359 20.59 -6.81 17.00
N GLU A 360 21.16 -6.87 18.19
CA GLU A 360 20.55 -6.46 19.47
C GLU A 360 20.18 -4.95 19.54
N GLU A 361 20.62 -4.14 18.60
CA GLU A 361 20.44 -2.68 18.59
C GLU A 361 19.07 -2.16 18.14
N ALA A 362 18.10 -3.03 17.83
CA ALA A 362 16.75 -2.60 17.42
C ALA A 362 15.79 -2.36 18.62
N ALA A 363 16.29 -2.20 19.84
CA ALA A 363 15.52 -2.01 21.08
C ALA A 363 15.73 -0.63 21.74
N ALA A 364 16.11 0.40 20.98
CA ALA A 364 16.16 1.77 21.48
C ALA A 364 15.03 2.63 20.94
#